data_8509acdc8b104c47ada59ab69dd13777
#
_entry.id   8509acdc8b104c47ada59ab69dd13777
#
_cell.length_a   1.000
_cell.length_b   1.000
_cell.length_c   1.000
_cell.angle_alpha   90.00
_cell.angle_beta   90.00
_cell.angle_gamma   90.00
#
_symmetry.space_group_name_H-M   'P 1'
#
loop_
_entity.id
_entity.type
_entity.pdbx_description
1 polymer ?
#
loop_
_entity_poly.entity_id
_entity_poly.type
_entity_poly.pdbx_seq_one_letter_code
_entity_poly.pdbx_strand_id
1 'polypeptide(L)'
;MPYATVVRALERPAKMTKGGNAMQIWNRVFLMEPGRQAEATGALVAVHEAINAVSDYGYNLWETVVGTQGEYGGSALVPDIEAFTSGALMHDDADGEALGALVAAVNDCVDERPEDSFWNVAHVLGEWSEVPAYVTNIFHRPPLEQLGPLAGASIGVAERFHEVTGAPITVCTSVMGTGPSVRLIVGWDSLADWAAETARGMADSGFQERLGTAAAIPGVTLMAESNVMRRLG
;
A
#
# COMPACT_ATOMS: atom_id res chain seq x y z
N MET A 1 -6.36 5.70 -22.56
CA MET A 1 -7.30 6.17 -21.56
C MET A 1 -7.70 5.03 -20.61
N PRO A 2 -6.85 4.51 -19.73
CA PRO A 2 -7.27 3.50 -18.74
C PRO A 2 -7.31 4.05 -17.30
N TYR A 3 -6.79 5.24 -17.02
CA TYR A 3 -6.75 5.80 -15.65
C TYR A 3 -8.13 6.06 -15.02
N ALA A 4 -9.14 6.35 -15.81
CA ALA A 4 -10.49 6.64 -15.31
C ALA A 4 -11.20 5.43 -14.67
N THR A 5 -10.77 4.20 -14.94
CA THR A 5 -11.43 2.99 -14.43
C THR A 5 -10.93 2.63 -13.05
N VAL A 6 -9.65 2.84 -12.76
CA VAL A 6 -9.05 2.54 -11.45
C VAL A 6 -9.50 3.54 -10.39
N VAL A 7 -9.57 4.83 -10.75
CA VAL A 7 -10.10 5.89 -9.87
C VAL A 7 -11.58 5.65 -9.55
N ARG A 8 -12.39 5.20 -10.52
CA ARG A 8 -13.80 4.84 -10.28
C ARG A 8 -14.01 3.66 -9.33
N ALA A 9 -13.01 2.77 -9.18
CA ALA A 9 -13.10 1.66 -8.22
C ALA A 9 -12.92 2.15 -6.77
N LEU A 10 -12.16 3.20 -6.53
CA LEU A 10 -12.02 3.84 -5.22
C LEU A 10 -13.19 4.79 -4.90
N GLU A 11 -13.84 5.38 -5.92
CA GLU A 11 -14.97 6.30 -5.74
C GLU A 11 -16.28 5.65 -5.27
N ARG A 12 -16.37 4.33 -5.29
CA ARG A 12 -17.56 3.64 -4.74
C ARG A 12 -17.18 3.06 -3.37
N PRO A 13 -17.77 3.59 -2.26
CA PRO A 13 -17.69 2.85 -1.01
C PRO A 13 -18.19 1.44 -1.34
N ALA A 14 -17.35 0.45 -1.10
CA ALA A 14 -17.71 -0.95 -1.33
C ALA A 14 -18.97 -1.24 -0.50
N LYS A 15 -20.15 -1.11 -1.11
CA LYS A 15 -21.34 -1.75 -0.56
C LYS A 15 -20.96 -3.22 -0.54
N MET A 16 -20.70 -3.73 0.65
CA MET A 16 -20.54 -5.16 0.90
C MET A 16 -21.81 -5.85 0.37
N THR A 17 -21.81 -6.14 -0.93
CA THR A 17 -22.80 -7.01 -1.54
C THR A 17 -22.48 -8.41 -1.03
N LYS A 18 -23.46 -9.07 -0.45
CA LYS A 18 -23.37 -10.51 -0.14
C LYS A 18 -22.90 -11.22 -1.41
N GLY A 19 -21.59 -11.61 -1.44
CA GLY A 19 -20.98 -12.33 -2.56
C GLY A 19 -20.11 -11.52 -3.52
N GLY A 20 -19.84 -10.22 -3.27
CA GLY A 20 -18.85 -9.43 -4.04
C GLY A 20 -17.43 -9.69 -3.53
N ASN A 21 -16.48 -9.91 -4.44
CA ASN A 21 -15.04 -10.00 -4.10
C ASN A 21 -14.63 -8.73 -3.34
N ALA A 22 -14.04 -8.92 -2.16
CA ALA A 22 -13.50 -7.80 -1.40
C ALA A 22 -12.34 -7.20 -2.21
N MET A 23 -12.30 -5.87 -2.34
CA MET A 23 -11.18 -5.19 -2.98
C MET A 23 -9.91 -5.47 -2.20
N GLN A 24 -8.86 -5.87 -2.89
CA GLN A 24 -7.57 -6.21 -2.30
C GLN A 24 -6.46 -5.33 -2.87
N ILE A 25 -5.43 -5.10 -2.06
CA ILE A 25 -4.18 -4.51 -2.50
C ILE A 25 -3.14 -5.63 -2.51
N TRP A 26 -2.56 -5.90 -3.67
CA TRP A 26 -1.31 -6.64 -3.76
C TRP A 26 -0.16 -5.69 -3.52
N ASN A 27 0.85 -6.16 -2.80
CA ASN A 27 2.04 -5.41 -2.53
C ASN A 27 3.28 -6.32 -2.62
N ARG A 28 4.33 -5.83 -3.28
CA ARG A 28 5.65 -6.47 -3.33
C ARG A 28 6.68 -5.52 -2.77
N VAL A 29 7.50 -6.00 -1.86
CA VAL A 29 8.61 -5.24 -1.29
C VAL A 29 9.92 -5.79 -1.84
N PHE A 30 10.82 -4.89 -2.20
CA PHE A 30 12.18 -5.18 -2.66
C PHE A 30 13.16 -4.48 -1.72
N LEU A 31 14.20 -5.17 -1.31
CA LEU A 31 15.36 -4.57 -0.66
C LEU A 31 16.54 -4.65 -1.63
N MET A 32 17.11 -3.51 -1.99
CA MET A 32 18.19 -3.42 -2.97
C MET A 32 19.56 -3.48 -2.32
N GLU A 33 20.51 -4.11 -3.01
CA GLU A 33 21.90 -4.14 -2.59
C GLU A 33 22.45 -2.71 -2.31
N PRO A 34 23.16 -2.51 -1.20
CA PRO A 34 23.77 -1.23 -0.91
C PRO A 34 24.68 -0.74 -2.06
N GLY A 35 24.46 0.50 -2.49
CA GLY A 35 25.24 1.12 -3.58
C GLY A 35 24.67 0.89 -4.99
N ARG A 36 23.65 0.04 -5.17
CA ARG A 36 22.99 -0.20 -6.47
C ARG A 36 21.64 0.50 -6.63
N GLN A 37 21.25 1.36 -5.69
CA GLN A 37 19.91 1.96 -5.69
C GLN A 37 19.59 2.74 -7.00
N ALA A 38 20.56 3.48 -7.56
CA ALA A 38 20.34 4.23 -8.79
C ALA A 38 20.07 3.31 -10.00
N GLU A 39 20.81 2.20 -10.11
CA GLU A 39 20.62 1.16 -11.12
C GLU A 39 19.27 0.47 -10.93
N ALA A 40 18.96 0.07 -9.69
CA ALA A 40 17.70 -0.54 -9.31
C ALA A 40 16.50 0.34 -9.62
N THR A 41 16.57 1.64 -9.31
CA THR A 41 15.51 2.59 -9.64
C THR A 41 15.24 2.61 -11.15
N GLY A 42 16.29 2.66 -11.99
CA GLY A 42 16.13 2.63 -13.45
C GLY A 42 15.47 1.32 -13.94
N ALA A 43 15.91 0.18 -13.42
CA ALA A 43 15.34 -1.13 -13.78
C ALA A 43 13.88 -1.27 -13.32
N LEU A 44 13.56 -0.84 -12.09
CA LEU A 44 12.20 -0.87 -11.56
C LEU A 44 11.23 0.04 -12.32
N VAL A 45 11.67 1.25 -12.71
CA VAL A 45 10.86 2.16 -13.53
C VAL A 45 10.57 1.52 -14.90
N ALA A 46 11.58 0.91 -15.53
CA ALA A 46 11.39 0.23 -16.81
C ALA A 46 10.38 -0.95 -16.72
N VAL A 47 10.46 -1.77 -15.66
CA VAL A 47 9.48 -2.83 -15.40
C VAL A 47 8.08 -2.23 -15.17
N HIS A 48 7.98 -1.17 -14.36
CA HIS A 48 6.73 -0.50 -14.07
C HIS A 48 6.04 0.02 -15.35
N GLU A 49 6.78 0.72 -16.20
CA GLU A 49 6.27 1.23 -17.47
C GLU A 49 5.85 0.08 -18.40
N ALA A 50 6.66 -0.97 -18.51
CA ALA A 50 6.37 -2.13 -19.35
C ALA A 50 5.11 -2.88 -18.89
N ILE A 51 4.94 -3.12 -17.58
CA ILE A 51 3.74 -3.78 -17.04
C ILE A 51 2.50 -2.94 -17.28
N ASN A 52 2.55 -1.63 -17.01
CA ASN A 52 1.40 -0.74 -17.20
C ASN A 52 1.03 -0.56 -18.68
N ALA A 53 1.97 -0.78 -19.61
CA ALA A 53 1.69 -0.72 -21.05
C ALA A 53 0.94 -1.96 -21.56
N VAL A 54 1.11 -3.12 -20.92
CA VAL A 54 0.61 -4.43 -21.40
C VAL A 54 -0.35 -5.12 -20.44
N SER A 55 -0.88 -4.38 -19.45
CA SER A 55 -1.81 -4.95 -18.46
C SER A 55 -2.87 -3.94 -18.03
N ASP A 56 -3.98 -4.47 -17.51
CA ASP A 56 -5.03 -3.67 -16.87
C ASP A 56 -4.74 -3.38 -15.38
N TYR A 57 -3.53 -3.68 -14.91
CA TYR A 57 -3.10 -3.30 -13.56
C TYR A 57 -2.92 -1.79 -13.46
N GLY A 58 -3.43 -1.17 -12.42
CA GLY A 58 -2.91 0.11 -11.96
C GLY A 58 -1.68 -0.14 -11.08
N TYR A 59 -0.59 -0.65 -11.67
CA TYR A 59 0.65 -0.92 -10.94
C TYR A 59 1.34 0.39 -10.56
N ASN A 60 1.62 0.57 -9.26
CA ASN A 60 2.31 1.74 -8.74
C ASN A 60 3.65 1.32 -8.15
N LEU A 61 4.67 2.12 -8.41
CA LEU A 61 6.02 1.92 -7.91
C LEU A 61 6.36 2.99 -6.87
N TRP A 62 6.98 2.58 -5.78
CA TRP A 62 7.30 3.39 -4.62
C TRP A 62 8.75 3.23 -4.20
N GLU A 63 9.36 4.30 -3.69
CA GLU A 63 10.67 4.31 -3.05
C GLU A 63 10.54 4.81 -1.62
N THR A 64 11.12 4.13 -0.66
CA THR A 64 11.13 4.58 0.74
C THR A 64 12.04 5.79 0.89
N VAL A 65 11.47 6.91 1.36
CA VAL A 65 12.20 8.16 1.65
C VAL A 65 12.41 8.40 3.15
N VAL A 66 11.55 7.78 3.99
CA VAL A 66 11.72 7.72 5.45
C VAL A 66 11.44 6.29 5.88
N GLY A 67 12.41 5.61 6.46
CA GLY A 67 12.35 4.20 6.85
C GLY A 67 13.60 3.44 6.40
N THR A 68 13.42 2.21 5.94
CA THR A 68 14.53 1.36 5.46
C THR A 68 15.08 1.88 4.14
N GLN A 69 16.34 2.29 4.15
CA GLN A 69 17.02 2.79 2.96
C GLN A 69 17.22 1.66 1.94
N GLY A 70 16.92 1.93 0.66
CA GLY A 70 17.00 0.94 -0.41
C GLY A 70 15.79 0.02 -0.51
N GLU A 71 14.75 0.28 0.28
CA GLU A 71 13.46 -0.41 0.16
C GLU A 71 12.61 0.25 -0.91
N TYR A 72 12.08 -0.58 -1.81
CA TYR A 72 11.11 -0.20 -2.85
C TYR A 72 9.85 -1.04 -2.70
N GLY A 73 8.71 -0.50 -3.14
CA GLY A 73 7.43 -1.18 -3.14
C GLY A 73 6.76 -1.16 -4.50
N GLY A 74 6.23 -2.30 -4.92
CA GLY A 74 5.24 -2.38 -5.98
C GLY A 74 3.86 -2.54 -5.37
N SER A 75 2.83 -1.90 -5.90
CA SER A 75 1.45 -2.12 -5.45
C SER A 75 0.45 -2.04 -6.58
N ALA A 76 -0.60 -2.86 -6.49
CA ALA A 76 -1.73 -2.82 -7.40
C ALA A 76 -3.03 -3.07 -6.66
N LEU A 77 -4.10 -2.45 -7.15
CA LEU A 77 -5.45 -2.75 -6.70
C LEU A 77 -5.94 -3.99 -7.45
N VAL A 78 -6.33 -5.02 -6.71
CA VAL A 78 -6.68 -6.34 -7.25
C VAL A 78 -8.15 -6.61 -6.98
N PRO A 79 -9.04 -6.41 -7.97
CA PRO A 79 -10.46 -6.69 -7.81
C PRO A 79 -10.78 -8.20 -7.83
N ASP A 80 -9.89 -8.98 -8.46
CA ASP A 80 -10.00 -10.43 -8.61
C ASP A 80 -8.61 -11.08 -8.53
N ILE A 81 -8.38 -11.79 -7.43
CA ILE A 81 -7.08 -12.45 -7.17
C ILE A 81 -6.81 -13.60 -8.16
N GLU A 82 -7.83 -14.29 -8.64
CA GLU A 82 -7.67 -15.38 -9.62
C GLU A 82 -7.21 -14.81 -10.96
N ALA A 83 -7.85 -13.75 -11.44
CA ALA A 83 -7.43 -13.06 -12.66
C ALA A 83 -6.00 -12.50 -12.52
N PHE A 84 -5.67 -11.95 -11.35
CA PHE A 84 -4.32 -11.45 -11.07
C PHE A 84 -3.27 -12.56 -11.12
N THR A 85 -3.49 -13.67 -10.41
CA THR A 85 -2.50 -14.74 -10.29
C THR A 85 -2.38 -15.62 -11.53
N SER A 86 -3.43 -15.71 -12.35
CA SER A 86 -3.41 -16.43 -13.64
C SER A 86 -2.80 -15.63 -14.78
N GLY A 87 -2.51 -14.35 -14.58
CA GLY A 87 -2.04 -13.46 -15.64
C GLY A 87 -3.14 -13.01 -16.61
N ALA A 88 -4.42 -13.27 -16.29
CA ALA A 88 -5.55 -12.90 -17.16
C ALA A 88 -5.73 -11.37 -17.33
N LEU A 89 -5.03 -10.57 -16.52
CA LEU A 89 -4.98 -9.11 -16.66
C LEU A 89 -3.85 -8.63 -17.58
N MET A 90 -3.00 -9.52 -18.06
CA MET A 90 -2.00 -9.20 -19.08
C MET A 90 -2.64 -9.26 -20.46
N HIS A 91 -2.26 -8.34 -21.35
CA HIS A 91 -2.75 -8.32 -22.71
C HIS A 91 -2.13 -9.49 -23.52
N ASP A 92 -2.87 -10.00 -24.51
CA ASP A 92 -2.43 -11.15 -25.32
C ASP A 92 -1.17 -10.88 -26.16
N ASP A 93 -0.89 -9.61 -26.44
CA ASP A 93 0.26 -9.14 -27.20
C ASP A 93 1.49 -8.79 -26.32
N ALA A 94 1.41 -9.06 -25.02
CA ALA A 94 2.51 -8.80 -24.09
C ALA A 94 3.73 -9.66 -24.46
N ASP A 95 4.89 -9.01 -24.71
CA ASP A 95 6.16 -9.68 -24.94
C ASP A 95 6.74 -10.21 -23.61
N GLY A 96 6.45 -11.48 -23.34
CA GLY A 96 6.90 -12.13 -22.10
C GLY A 96 8.43 -12.26 -22.00
N GLU A 97 9.16 -12.34 -23.14
CA GLU A 97 10.62 -12.41 -23.13
C GLU A 97 11.23 -11.06 -22.77
N ALA A 98 10.74 -9.97 -23.39
CA ALA A 98 11.18 -8.63 -23.09
C ALA A 98 10.87 -8.25 -21.63
N LEU A 99 9.68 -8.56 -21.12
CA LEU A 99 9.32 -8.34 -19.73
C LEU A 99 10.17 -9.16 -18.77
N GLY A 100 10.46 -10.42 -19.12
CA GLY A 100 11.34 -11.30 -18.36
C GLY A 100 12.76 -10.75 -18.24
N ALA A 101 13.31 -10.17 -19.31
CA ALA A 101 14.63 -9.53 -19.29
C ALA A 101 14.66 -8.30 -18.34
N LEU A 102 13.60 -7.48 -18.33
CA LEU A 102 13.48 -6.34 -17.40
C LEU A 102 13.41 -6.80 -15.94
N VAL A 103 12.62 -7.85 -15.66
CA VAL A 103 12.52 -8.42 -14.32
C VAL A 103 13.86 -9.01 -13.87
N ALA A 104 14.61 -9.65 -14.77
CA ALA A 104 15.94 -10.15 -14.46
C ALA A 104 16.89 -9.02 -14.06
N ALA A 105 16.86 -7.88 -14.76
CA ALA A 105 17.68 -6.72 -14.40
C ALA A 105 17.35 -6.15 -13.02
N VAL A 106 16.08 -6.21 -12.58
CA VAL A 106 15.70 -5.86 -11.20
C VAL A 106 16.28 -6.86 -10.22
N ASN A 107 16.12 -8.17 -10.51
CA ASN A 107 16.59 -9.23 -9.62
C ASN A 107 18.11 -9.21 -9.41
N ASP A 108 18.87 -8.74 -10.40
CA ASP A 108 20.31 -8.56 -10.29
C ASP A 108 20.73 -7.47 -9.27
N CYS A 109 19.79 -6.58 -8.90
CA CYS A 109 20.01 -5.52 -7.93
C CYS A 109 19.45 -5.82 -6.54
N VAL A 110 18.71 -6.92 -6.37
CA VAL A 110 18.00 -7.25 -5.13
C VAL A 110 18.93 -7.98 -4.16
N ASP A 111 19.00 -7.49 -2.90
CA ASP A 111 19.76 -8.10 -1.80
C ASP A 111 19.05 -9.35 -1.25
N GLU A 112 17.73 -9.23 -1.05
CA GLU A 112 16.90 -10.30 -0.53
C GLU A 112 15.73 -10.60 -1.49
N ARG A 113 15.21 -11.83 -1.43
CA ARG A 113 14.05 -12.20 -2.26
C ARG A 113 12.88 -11.24 -2.02
N PRO A 114 12.24 -10.73 -3.08
CA PRO A 114 11.03 -9.90 -2.92
C PRO A 114 9.93 -10.64 -2.15
N GLU A 115 9.26 -9.92 -1.28
CA GLU A 115 8.14 -10.44 -0.50
C GLU A 115 6.81 -9.92 -1.04
N ASP A 116 5.90 -10.85 -1.35
CA ASP A 116 4.53 -10.52 -1.75
C ASP A 116 3.58 -10.57 -0.57
N SER A 117 2.66 -9.64 -0.55
CA SER A 117 1.56 -9.64 0.42
C SER A 117 0.25 -9.20 -0.22
N PHE A 118 -0.86 -9.72 0.32
CA PHE A 118 -2.22 -9.33 -0.04
C PHE A 118 -2.94 -8.76 1.17
N TRP A 119 -3.68 -7.69 0.93
CA TRP A 119 -4.37 -6.92 1.96
C TRP A 119 -5.82 -6.69 1.58
N ASN A 120 -6.75 -7.12 2.40
CA ASN A 120 -8.15 -6.73 2.24
C ASN A 120 -8.31 -5.26 2.62
N VAL A 121 -8.94 -4.47 1.77
CA VAL A 121 -9.37 -3.11 2.08
C VAL A 121 -10.58 -3.20 3.01
N ALA A 122 -10.37 -2.86 4.27
CA ALA A 122 -11.41 -2.89 5.30
C ALA A 122 -12.21 -1.58 5.35
N HIS A 123 -11.54 -0.44 5.12
CA HIS A 123 -12.18 0.88 5.18
C HIS A 123 -11.39 1.92 4.38
N VAL A 124 -12.11 2.88 3.77
CA VAL A 124 -11.51 3.99 3.02
C VAL A 124 -12.13 5.29 3.50
N LEU A 125 -11.29 6.28 3.78
CA LEU A 125 -11.66 7.62 4.20
C LEU A 125 -11.09 8.65 3.24
N GLY A 126 -11.88 9.65 2.91
CA GLY A 126 -11.51 10.68 1.94
C GLY A 126 -11.53 10.20 0.50
N GLU A 127 -11.23 11.12 -0.40
CA GLU A 127 -11.19 10.84 -1.84
C GLU A 127 -9.75 10.55 -2.29
N TRP A 128 -9.58 9.44 -2.98
CA TRP A 128 -8.34 9.09 -3.69
C TRP A 128 -8.53 9.43 -5.17
N SER A 129 -8.67 10.74 -5.46
CA SER A 129 -8.92 11.23 -6.84
C SER A 129 -7.77 10.90 -7.78
N GLU A 130 -6.55 10.87 -7.25
CA GLU A 130 -5.33 10.45 -7.94
C GLU A 130 -4.46 9.63 -6.99
N VAL A 131 -3.52 8.86 -7.55
CA VAL A 131 -2.50 8.21 -6.74
C VAL A 131 -1.59 9.31 -6.16
N PRO A 132 -1.47 9.43 -4.82
CA PRO A 132 -0.74 10.51 -4.19
C PRO A 132 0.76 10.46 -4.53
N ALA A 133 1.45 11.60 -4.38
CA ALA A 133 2.90 11.65 -4.58
C ALA A 133 3.67 10.90 -3.49
N TYR A 134 3.12 10.85 -2.27
CA TYR A 134 3.70 10.14 -1.13
C TYR A 134 2.64 9.35 -0.38
N VAL A 135 3.05 8.25 0.22
CA VAL A 135 2.22 7.46 1.15
C VAL A 135 2.98 7.19 2.43
N THR A 136 2.28 7.24 3.56
CA THR A 136 2.77 6.67 4.81
C THR A 136 2.12 5.32 5.00
N ASN A 137 2.91 4.27 5.25
CA ASN A 137 2.43 2.98 5.69
C ASN A 137 2.71 2.85 7.18
N ILE A 138 1.71 2.44 7.94
CA ILE A 138 1.80 2.18 9.37
C ILE A 138 1.27 0.78 9.62
N PHE A 139 2.09 -0.08 10.20
CA PHE A 139 1.74 -1.48 10.47
C PHE A 139 1.54 -1.68 11.97
N HIS A 140 0.42 -2.31 12.31
CA HIS A 140 0.12 -2.77 13.65
C HIS A 140 0.09 -4.29 13.66
N ARG A 141 0.73 -4.92 14.63
CA ARG A 141 0.85 -6.38 14.71
C ARG A 141 0.10 -6.90 15.94
N PRO A 142 -1.08 -7.51 15.74
CA PRO A 142 -1.81 -8.18 16.80
C PRO A 142 -1.53 -9.69 16.82
N PRO A 143 -1.83 -10.38 17.92
CA PRO A 143 -2.16 -11.80 17.87
C PRO A 143 -3.36 -12.05 16.93
N LEU A 144 -3.45 -13.25 16.34
CA LEU A 144 -4.47 -13.56 15.33
C LEU A 144 -5.90 -13.30 15.83
N GLU A 145 -6.20 -13.66 17.07
CA GLU A 145 -7.51 -13.48 17.71
C GLU A 145 -7.87 -12.00 17.94
N GLN A 146 -6.89 -11.12 17.89
CA GLN A 146 -7.07 -9.67 18.06
C GLN A 146 -7.11 -8.90 16.73
N LEU A 147 -6.98 -9.58 15.59
CA LEU A 147 -6.97 -8.92 14.28
C LEU A 147 -8.27 -8.13 14.03
N GLY A 148 -9.42 -8.73 14.28
CA GLY A 148 -10.72 -8.05 14.12
C GLY A 148 -10.91 -6.89 15.08
N PRO A 149 -10.73 -7.05 16.41
CA PRO A 149 -10.76 -5.95 17.36
C PRO A 149 -9.81 -4.79 17.00
N LEU A 150 -8.58 -5.11 16.59
CA LEU A 150 -7.61 -4.08 16.20
C LEU A 150 -8.02 -3.37 14.89
N ALA A 151 -8.54 -4.10 13.90
CA ALA A 151 -9.04 -3.48 12.67
C ALA A 151 -10.15 -2.46 12.98
N GLY A 152 -11.11 -2.82 13.84
CA GLY A 152 -12.16 -1.90 14.29
C GLY A 152 -11.62 -0.67 15.02
N ALA A 153 -10.68 -0.85 15.94
CA ALA A 153 -10.04 0.26 16.64
C ALA A 153 -9.22 1.15 15.70
N SER A 154 -8.51 0.56 14.72
CA SER A 154 -7.72 1.28 13.73
C SER A 154 -8.59 2.11 12.78
N ILE A 155 -9.81 1.65 12.45
CA ILE A 155 -10.78 2.46 11.71
C ILE A 155 -11.12 3.72 12.52
N GLY A 156 -11.43 3.59 13.81
CA GLY A 156 -11.71 4.74 14.65
C GLY A 156 -10.53 5.72 14.78
N VAL A 157 -9.28 5.21 14.85
CA VAL A 157 -8.06 6.04 14.81
C VAL A 157 -7.95 6.79 13.48
N ALA A 158 -8.17 6.09 12.36
CA ALA A 158 -8.09 6.65 11.01
C ALA A 158 -9.18 7.71 10.77
N GLU A 159 -10.42 7.47 11.21
CA GLU A 159 -11.52 8.44 11.14
C GLU A 159 -11.15 9.74 11.82
N ARG A 160 -10.63 9.67 13.05
CA ARG A 160 -10.25 10.88 13.78
C ARG A 160 -9.07 11.59 13.13
N PHE A 161 -8.08 10.87 12.67
CA PHE A 161 -6.94 11.47 11.96
C PHE A 161 -7.41 12.17 10.68
N HIS A 162 -8.28 11.52 9.89
CA HIS A 162 -8.88 12.11 8.69
C HIS A 162 -9.70 13.39 9.01
N GLU A 163 -10.55 13.35 10.05
CA GLU A 163 -11.31 14.53 10.50
C GLU A 163 -10.41 15.73 10.81
N VAL A 164 -9.25 15.49 11.43
CA VAL A 164 -8.31 16.53 11.83
C VAL A 164 -7.48 17.02 10.64
N THR A 165 -7.01 16.13 9.78
CA THR A 165 -6.00 16.43 8.74
C THR A 165 -6.59 16.61 7.34
N GLY A 166 -7.72 15.96 7.05
CA GLY A 166 -8.27 15.85 5.70
C GLY A 166 -7.55 14.82 4.83
N ALA A 167 -6.44 14.22 5.28
CA ALA A 167 -5.68 13.25 4.50
C ALA A 167 -6.50 12.01 4.16
N PRO A 168 -6.46 11.48 2.92
CA PRO A 168 -7.12 10.24 2.58
C PRO A 168 -6.42 9.05 3.25
N ILE A 169 -7.21 8.11 3.79
CA ILE A 169 -6.69 6.96 4.53
C ILE A 169 -7.38 5.68 4.07
N THR A 170 -6.59 4.63 3.88
CA THR A 170 -7.10 3.28 3.70
C THR A 170 -6.64 2.39 4.86
N VAL A 171 -7.59 1.70 5.49
CA VAL A 171 -7.32 0.69 6.51
C VAL A 171 -7.42 -0.68 5.89
N CYS A 172 -6.37 -1.48 6.03
CA CYS A 172 -6.27 -2.81 5.46
C CYS A 172 -5.99 -3.87 6.53
N THR A 173 -6.42 -5.11 6.26
CA THR A 173 -6.05 -6.29 7.05
C THR A 173 -5.29 -7.27 6.18
N SER A 174 -4.24 -7.89 6.73
CA SER A 174 -3.44 -8.88 6.00
C SER A 174 -4.28 -10.13 5.65
N VAL A 175 -4.06 -10.63 4.44
CA VAL A 175 -4.62 -11.90 3.95
C VAL A 175 -3.51 -12.93 3.86
N MET A 176 -2.36 -12.55 3.28
CA MET A 176 -1.23 -13.43 3.00
C MET A 176 0.09 -12.62 2.99
N GLY A 177 1.20 -13.28 3.28
CA GLY A 177 2.57 -12.76 3.17
C GLY A 177 3.15 -12.28 4.50
N THR A 178 2.44 -11.40 5.18
CA THR A 178 2.91 -10.84 6.45
C THR A 178 2.09 -11.36 7.60
N GLY A 179 2.26 -12.12 8.46
CA GLY A 179 1.42 -12.54 9.60
C GLY A 179 0.22 -11.62 9.93
N PRO A 180 -0.53 -11.86 10.99
CA PRO A 180 -1.68 -11.01 11.34
C PRO A 180 -1.26 -9.54 11.48
N SER A 181 -1.81 -8.67 10.65
CA SER A 181 -1.43 -7.25 10.62
C SER A 181 -2.62 -6.37 10.21
N VAL A 182 -2.67 -5.18 10.77
CA VAL A 182 -3.49 -4.06 10.27
C VAL A 182 -2.54 -3.01 9.70
N ARG A 183 -2.82 -2.54 8.49
CA ARG A 183 -2.04 -1.51 7.81
C ARG A 183 -2.90 -0.30 7.56
N LEU A 184 -2.41 0.87 7.92
CA LEU A 184 -2.97 2.15 7.51
C LEU A 184 -2.09 2.71 6.39
N ILE A 185 -2.74 3.13 5.30
CA ILE A 185 -2.08 3.81 4.19
C ILE A 185 -2.64 5.22 4.15
N VAL A 186 -1.79 6.22 4.34
CA VAL A 186 -2.19 7.64 4.34
C VAL A 186 -1.55 8.34 3.15
N GLY A 187 -2.35 9.03 2.34
CA GLY A 187 -1.88 9.73 1.14
C GLY A 187 -1.48 11.17 1.42
N TRP A 188 -0.44 11.67 0.70
CA TRP A 188 0.10 13.02 0.83
C TRP A 188 0.51 13.59 -0.53
N ASP A 189 0.30 14.87 -0.74
CA ASP A 189 0.75 15.56 -1.96
C ASP A 189 2.23 15.95 -1.88
N SER A 190 2.74 16.18 -0.66
CA SER A 190 4.14 16.54 -0.42
C SER A 190 4.65 16.05 0.93
N LEU A 191 5.99 16.00 1.11
CA LEU A 191 6.61 15.76 2.43
C LEU A 191 6.36 16.90 3.43
N ALA A 192 6.11 18.11 2.95
CA ALA A 192 5.77 19.24 3.81
C ALA A 192 4.36 19.04 4.41
N ASP A 193 3.39 18.59 3.60
CA ASP A 193 2.04 18.26 4.06
C ASP A 193 2.09 17.09 5.05
N TRP A 194 2.84 16.02 4.70
CA TRP A 194 3.07 14.90 5.61
C TRP A 194 3.56 15.38 6.98
N ALA A 195 4.58 16.22 7.03
CA ALA A 195 5.17 16.69 8.30
C ALA A 195 4.20 17.56 9.10
N ALA A 196 3.55 18.52 8.44
CA ALA A 196 2.63 19.45 9.08
C ALA A 196 1.37 18.75 9.60
N GLU A 197 0.74 17.92 8.77
CA GLU A 197 -0.50 17.26 9.09
C GLU A 197 -0.30 16.11 10.10
N THR A 198 0.82 15.38 10.01
CA THR A 198 1.17 14.38 11.03
C THR A 198 1.35 15.05 12.39
N ALA A 199 2.06 16.19 12.46
CA ALA A 199 2.20 16.94 13.71
C ALA A 199 0.85 17.43 14.26
N ARG A 200 -0.05 17.91 13.39
CA ARG A 200 -1.40 18.33 13.75
C ARG A 200 -2.24 17.17 14.28
N GLY A 201 -2.26 16.04 13.59
CA GLY A 201 -2.96 14.84 14.02
C GLY A 201 -2.43 14.30 15.36
N MET A 202 -1.12 14.24 15.52
CA MET A 202 -0.49 13.80 16.77
C MET A 202 -0.75 14.72 17.96
N ALA A 203 -1.00 16.00 17.74
CA ALA A 203 -1.36 16.96 18.80
C ALA A 203 -2.84 16.89 19.20
N ASP A 204 -3.69 16.22 18.44
CA ASP A 204 -5.14 16.12 18.72
C ASP A 204 -5.42 15.13 19.86
N SER A 205 -6.11 15.59 20.89
CA SER A 205 -6.43 14.77 22.06
C SER A 205 -7.38 13.60 21.75
N GLY A 206 -8.32 13.79 20.82
CA GLY A 206 -9.24 12.74 20.40
C GLY A 206 -8.53 11.63 19.61
N PHE A 207 -7.54 11.99 18.80
CA PHE A 207 -6.66 11.01 18.15
C PHE A 207 -5.87 10.21 19.19
N GLN A 208 -5.26 10.88 20.17
CA GLN A 208 -4.50 10.24 21.25
C GLN A 208 -5.36 9.28 22.09
N GLU A 209 -6.60 9.66 22.38
CA GLU A 209 -7.55 8.79 23.11
C GLU A 209 -7.86 7.51 22.31
N ARG A 210 -8.17 7.64 21.01
CA ARG A 210 -8.45 6.48 20.14
C ARG A 210 -7.21 5.60 19.97
N LEU A 211 -6.03 6.20 19.83
CA LEU A 211 -4.76 5.46 19.76
C LEU A 211 -4.50 4.71 21.08
N GLY A 212 -4.75 5.33 22.23
CA GLY A 212 -4.69 4.68 23.54
C GLY A 212 -5.64 3.49 23.67
N THR A 213 -6.86 3.61 23.12
CA THR A 213 -7.83 2.50 23.07
C THR A 213 -7.32 1.34 22.24
N ALA A 214 -6.73 1.61 21.07
CA ALA A 214 -6.11 0.56 20.24
C ALA A 214 -4.91 -0.10 20.94
N ALA A 215 -4.08 0.71 21.63
CA ALA A 215 -2.93 0.22 22.39
C ALA A 215 -3.31 -0.66 23.59
N ALA A 216 -4.51 -0.50 24.14
CA ALA A 216 -5.00 -1.30 25.27
C ALA A 216 -5.44 -2.72 24.86
N ILE A 217 -5.51 -3.04 23.56
CA ILE A 217 -5.85 -4.39 23.09
C ILE A 217 -4.69 -5.35 23.44
N PRO A 218 -4.97 -6.47 24.12
CA PRO A 218 -3.91 -7.35 24.61
C PRO A 218 -3.01 -7.90 23.51
N GLY A 219 -1.70 -7.81 23.71
CA GLY A 219 -0.68 -8.36 22.80
C GLY A 219 -0.47 -7.58 21.51
N VAL A 220 -1.11 -6.44 21.35
CA VAL A 220 -0.94 -5.58 20.16
C VAL A 220 0.36 -4.79 20.26
N THR A 221 1.11 -4.75 19.16
CA THR A 221 2.20 -3.80 18.95
C THR A 221 1.73 -2.75 17.93
N LEU A 222 1.44 -1.54 18.43
CA LEU A 222 1.13 -0.42 17.55
C LEU A 222 2.39 0.13 16.89
N MET A 223 2.24 0.58 15.64
CA MET A 223 3.34 1.18 14.87
C MET A 223 4.60 0.30 14.90
N ALA A 224 4.40 -1.02 14.82
CA ALA A 224 5.49 -2.00 14.83
C ALA A 224 6.50 -1.70 13.72
N GLU A 225 6.01 -1.11 12.63
CA GLU A 225 6.77 -0.70 11.49
C GLU A 225 6.08 0.49 10.83
N SER A 226 6.82 1.43 10.29
CA SER A 226 6.28 2.54 9.50
C SER A 226 7.32 3.06 8.53
N ASN A 227 6.85 3.47 7.36
CA ASN A 227 7.69 4.15 6.37
C ASN A 227 6.90 5.25 5.65
N VAL A 228 7.63 6.18 5.03
CA VAL A 228 7.09 7.11 4.05
C VAL A 228 7.71 6.79 2.71
N MET A 229 6.88 6.57 1.71
CA MET A 229 7.32 6.22 0.37
C MET A 229 6.91 7.30 -0.63
N ARG A 230 7.79 7.56 -1.59
CA ARG A 230 7.56 8.45 -2.73
C ARG A 230 7.18 7.61 -3.94
N ARG A 231 6.18 8.05 -4.70
CA ARG A 231 5.84 7.43 -5.99
C ARG A 231 6.92 7.69 -7.03
N LEU A 232 7.28 6.66 -7.78
CA LEU A 232 8.17 6.69 -8.93
C LEU A 232 7.36 6.42 -10.20
N GLY A 233 7.29 7.39 -11.12
CA GLY A 233 6.56 7.26 -12.41
C GLY A 233 5.09 7.58 -12.33
#